data_ab6ffe0fe9389fba66599d64feb8264b
#
_entry.id   ab6ffe0fe9389fba66599d64feb8264b
#
_cell.length_a   1.000
_cell.length_b   1.000
_cell.length_c   1.000
_cell.angle_alpha   90.00
_cell.angle_beta   90.00
_cell.angle_gamma   90.00
#
_symmetry.space_group_name_H-M   'P 1'
#
loop_
_entity.id
_entity.type
_entity.pdbx_description
1 polymer ?
#
loop_
_entity_poly.entity_id
_entity_poly.type
_entity_poly.pdbx_seq_one_letter_code
_entity_poly.pdbx_strand_id
1 'polypeptide(L)'
;ASKEMSRHYWREPLVLEALHDEEVDLCGVVFVGSPQINAEKYYVSRRVGHTVEMMDVDGAFVTTEGFGNNHIDFASHIEQIGMRGIPVVGLSFCAVQGALVVGNKYMQYMVDNNKSESGIENEVLGCNTLCQEEGIRALAMLKAAMAGEEVKAAEKKWNPNVKSTNVELIEAACGKKIELVDNEQSLPMSQKRKEKYD
;
A
#
# COMPACT_ATOMS: atom_id res chain seq x y z
N ALA A 1 -6.05 -4.34 -2.85
CA ALA A 1 -5.96 -3.40 -1.74
C ALA A 1 -7.30 -2.67 -1.50
N SER A 2 -7.62 -1.53 -2.12
CA SER A 2 -8.81 -0.76 -1.75
C SER A 2 -10.14 -1.49 -1.99
N LYS A 3 -10.27 -2.29 -3.03
CA LYS A 3 -11.48 -3.09 -3.27
C LYS A 3 -11.67 -4.19 -2.24
N GLU A 4 -10.58 -4.83 -1.87
CA GLU A 4 -10.60 -5.85 -0.84
C GLU A 4 -10.90 -5.22 0.52
N MET A 5 -10.29 -4.10 0.82
CA MET A 5 -10.52 -3.35 2.05
C MET A 5 -11.97 -2.86 2.17
N SER A 6 -12.61 -2.43 1.07
CA SER A 6 -13.99 -1.99 1.07
C SER A 6 -15.03 -3.11 1.24
N ARG A 7 -14.67 -4.35 0.86
CA ARG A 7 -15.56 -5.52 0.95
C ARG A 7 -15.28 -6.39 2.16
N HIS A 8 -14.00 -6.54 2.47
CA HIS A 8 -13.49 -7.51 3.42
C HIS A 8 -12.35 -6.92 4.26
N TYR A 9 -12.50 -5.68 4.74
CA TYR A 9 -11.44 -5.00 5.49
C TYR A 9 -10.92 -5.82 6.68
N TRP A 10 -11.75 -6.65 7.28
CA TRP A 10 -11.35 -7.56 8.36
C TRP A 10 -10.46 -8.73 7.89
N ARG A 11 -10.30 -8.92 6.58
CA ARG A 11 -9.40 -9.93 5.99
C ARG A 11 -8.25 -9.29 5.22
N GLU A 12 -8.25 -7.98 5.11
CA GLU A 12 -7.21 -7.28 4.36
C GLU A 12 -5.87 -7.48 5.08
N PRO A 13 -4.82 -7.97 4.38
CA PRO A 13 -3.57 -8.39 5.02
C PRO A 13 -2.90 -7.30 5.86
N LEU A 14 -2.86 -6.06 5.40
CA LEU A 14 -2.28 -4.95 6.16
C LEU A 14 -3.08 -4.64 7.43
N VAL A 15 -4.40 -4.67 7.35
CA VAL A 15 -5.29 -4.48 8.53
C VAL A 15 -5.08 -5.61 9.53
N LEU A 16 -4.98 -6.86 9.04
CA LEU A 16 -4.74 -8.00 9.91
C LEU A 16 -3.38 -7.92 10.61
N GLU A 17 -2.32 -7.54 9.88
CA GLU A 17 -1.00 -7.37 10.48
C GLU A 17 -0.99 -6.27 11.55
N ALA A 18 -1.65 -5.13 11.28
CA ALA A 18 -1.77 -4.07 12.28
C ALA A 18 -2.59 -4.48 13.51
N LEU A 19 -3.65 -5.29 13.33
CA LEU A 19 -4.46 -5.80 14.43
C LEU A 19 -3.75 -6.86 15.29
N HIS A 20 -2.82 -7.60 14.70
CA HIS A 20 -2.09 -8.67 15.39
C HIS A 20 -0.74 -8.21 15.96
N ASP A 21 -0.32 -7.00 15.65
CA ASP A 21 0.94 -6.47 16.15
C ASP A 21 0.79 -6.02 17.62
N GLU A 22 1.80 -6.33 18.44
CA GLU A 22 1.78 -6.04 19.88
C GLU A 22 2.27 -4.63 20.21
N GLU A 23 2.86 -3.92 19.25
CA GLU A 23 3.47 -2.59 19.45
C GLU A 23 2.64 -1.45 18.85
N VAL A 24 1.61 -1.75 18.07
CA VAL A 24 0.74 -0.74 17.46
C VAL A 24 -0.74 -1.03 17.69
N ASP A 25 -1.50 0.03 17.87
CA ASP A 25 -2.96 -0.02 17.96
C ASP A 25 -3.56 0.55 16.65
N LEU A 26 -4.39 -0.24 15.97
CA LEU A 26 -5.10 0.21 14.79
C LEU A 26 -6.26 1.13 15.20
N CYS A 27 -6.09 2.44 15.07
CA CYS A 27 -7.10 3.44 15.43
C CYS A 27 -8.30 3.49 14.49
N GLY A 28 -8.13 3.12 13.23
CA GLY A 28 -9.23 3.10 12.28
C GLY A 28 -8.82 2.90 10.83
N VAL A 29 -9.84 2.76 9.98
CA VAL A 29 -9.71 2.65 8.53
C VAL A 29 -10.61 3.71 7.87
N VAL A 30 -10.01 4.53 7.02
CA VAL A 30 -10.72 5.61 6.32
C VAL A 30 -10.84 5.25 4.84
N PHE A 31 -12.07 5.14 4.35
CA PHE A 31 -12.35 4.94 2.93
C PHE A 31 -12.51 6.28 2.23
N VAL A 32 -11.73 6.49 1.19
CA VAL A 32 -11.69 7.76 0.48
C VAL A 32 -12.10 7.57 -0.98
N GLY A 33 -13.07 8.38 -1.42
CA GLY A 33 -13.47 8.43 -2.83
C GLY A 33 -12.42 9.11 -3.70
N SER A 34 -12.38 8.72 -4.98
CA SER A 34 -11.50 9.32 -5.99
C SER A 34 -12.34 10.10 -7.01
N PRO A 35 -12.53 11.42 -6.84
CA PRO A 35 -13.20 12.26 -7.82
C PRO A 35 -12.43 12.33 -9.15
N GLN A 36 -13.12 12.70 -10.22
CA GLN A 36 -12.48 12.84 -11.53
C GLN A 36 -11.76 14.18 -11.69
N ILE A 37 -12.25 15.23 -11.04
CA ILE A 37 -11.76 16.59 -11.16
C ILE A 37 -10.66 16.86 -10.13
N ASN A 38 -9.51 17.34 -10.57
CA ASN A 38 -8.36 17.58 -9.70
C ASN A 38 -8.67 18.52 -8.51
N ALA A 39 -9.48 19.56 -8.71
CA ALA A 39 -9.86 20.46 -7.63
C ALA A 39 -10.61 19.72 -6.50
N GLU A 40 -11.47 18.76 -6.87
CA GLU A 40 -12.20 17.93 -5.93
C GLU A 40 -11.27 16.91 -5.26
N LYS A 41 -10.31 16.33 -6.01
CA LYS A 41 -9.26 15.47 -5.46
C LYS A 41 -8.49 16.16 -4.33
N TYR A 42 -8.00 17.36 -4.59
CA TYR A 42 -7.27 18.15 -3.60
C TYR A 42 -8.13 18.58 -2.42
N TYR A 43 -9.42 18.87 -2.66
CA TYR A 43 -10.36 19.12 -1.58
C TYR A 43 -10.52 17.90 -0.67
N VAL A 44 -10.75 16.73 -1.26
CA VAL A 44 -10.88 15.46 -0.53
C VAL A 44 -9.59 15.16 0.23
N SER A 45 -8.43 15.31 -0.42
CA SER A 45 -7.13 15.05 0.23
C SER A 45 -6.88 15.94 1.45
N ARG A 46 -7.24 17.22 1.37
CA ARG A 46 -7.18 18.11 2.55
C ARG A 46 -8.08 17.63 3.68
N ARG A 47 -9.28 17.14 3.35
CA ARG A 47 -10.21 16.55 4.33
C ARG A 47 -9.62 15.31 4.99
N VAL A 48 -9.00 14.45 4.19
CA VAL A 48 -8.28 13.26 4.70
C VAL A 48 -7.19 13.67 5.67
N GLY A 49 -6.34 14.62 5.28
CA GLY A 49 -5.28 15.13 6.17
C GLY A 49 -5.82 15.64 7.51
N HIS A 50 -6.88 16.44 7.51
CA HIS A 50 -7.51 16.90 8.75
C HIS A 50 -8.14 15.75 9.55
N THR A 51 -8.76 14.79 8.89
CA THR A 51 -9.35 13.62 9.57
C THR A 51 -8.28 12.83 10.29
N VAL A 52 -7.16 12.54 9.63
CA VAL A 52 -6.05 11.79 10.22
C VAL A 52 -5.41 12.56 11.37
N GLU A 53 -5.22 13.88 11.21
CA GLU A 53 -4.74 14.76 12.27
C GLU A 53 -5.66 14.75 13.51
N MET A 54 -6.99 14.79 13.29
CA MET A 54 -7.98 14.71 14.37
C MET A 54 -8.03 13.35 15.06
N MET A 55 -7.60 12.28 14.40
CA MET A 55 -7.49 10.95 14.99
C MET A 55 -6.30 10.84 15.95
N ASP A 56 -5.39 11.83 15.95
CA ASP A 56 -4.20 11.89 16.83
C ASP A 56 -3.34 10.63 16.76
N VAL A 57 -3.02 10.20 15.54
CA VAL A 57 -2.26 8.98 15.26
C VAL A 57 -0.78 9.26 15.06
N ASP A 58 0.08 8.33 15.45
CA ASP A 58 1.53 8.42 15.30
C ASP A 58 2.02 8.07 13.90
N GLY A 59 1.20 7.42 13.08
CA GLY A 59 1.55 7.05 11.73
C GLY A 59 0.34 6.63 10.90
N ALA A 60 0.52 6.56 9.57
CA ALA A 60 -0.56 6.21 8.66
C ALA A 60 -0.08 5.38 7.47
N PHE A 61 -0.97 4.54 6.97
CA PHE A 61 -0.84 3.90 5.66
C PHE A 61 -1.78 4.57 4.66
N VAL A 62 -1.33 4.72 3.43
CA VAL A 62 -2.18 5.08 2.31
C VAL A 62 -2.08 4.00 1.24
N THR A 63 -3.19 3.42 0.85
CA THR A 63 -3.24 2.36 -0.15
C THR A 63 -4.07 2.76 -1.36
N THR A 64 -3.66 2.34 -2.53
CA THR A 64 -4.43 2.52 -3.76
C THR A 64 -4.31 1.32 -4.68
N GLU A 65 -5.37 1.06 -5.44
CA GLU A 65 -5.37 0.10 -6.56
C GLU A 65 -5.35 0.80 -7.92
N GLY A 66 -5.45 2.11 -7.90
CA GLY A 66 -5.50 2.89 -9.13
C GLY A 66 -4.13 3.30 -9.65
N PHE A 67 -4.10 3.58 -10.95
CA PHE A 67 -2.98 4.21 -11.65
C PHE A 67 -3.48 5.47 -12.37
N GLY A 68 -2.56 6.30 -12.80
CA GLY A 68 -2.90 7.53 -13.52
C GLY A 68 -3.70 8.50 -12.65
N ASN A 69 -4.96 8.67 -12.95
CA ASN A 69 -5.82 9.62 -12.24
C ASN A 69 -5.94 9.35 -10.74
N ASN A 70 -5.99 8.08 -10.35
CA ASN A 70 -6.06 7.69 -8.95
C ASN A 70 -4.73 7.90 -8.21
N HIS A 71 -3.61 7.88 -8.94
CA HIS A 71 -2.30 8.14 -8.35
C HIS A 71 -2.15 9.59 -7.90
N ILE A 72 -2.87 10.52 -8.54
CA ILE A 72 -2.94 11.93 -8.11
C ILE A 72 -3.56 12.04 -6.71
N ASP A 73 -4.66 11.33 -6.46
CA ASP A 73 -5.28 11.29 -5.13
C ASP A 73 -4.32 10.68 -4.11
N PHE A 74 -3.76 9.55 -4.45
CA PHE A 74 -2.84 8.80 -3.59
C PHE A 74 -1.65 9.67 -3.14
N ALA A 75 -0.98 10.31 -4.08
CA ALA A 75 0.13 11.21 -3.79
C ALA A 75 -0.31 12.40 -2.93
N SER A 76 -1.49 12.99 -3.25
CA SER A 76 -2.02 14.12 -2.50
C SER A 76 -2.45 13.74 -1.08
N HIS A 77 -2.98 12.53 -0.86
CA HIS A 77 -3.28 12.05 0.49
C HIS A 77 -2.01 11.92 1.33
N ILE A 78 -0.97 11.30 0.77
CA ILE A 78 0.34 11.18 1.43
C ILE A 78 0.90 12.57 1.77
N GLU A 79 0.83 13.51 0.83
CA GLU A 79 1.28 14.88 1.07
C GLU A 79 0.52 15.54 2.22
N GLN A 80 -0.80 15.45 2.22
CA GLN A 80 -1.64 16.09 3.23
C GLN A 80 -1.46 15.49 4.62
N ILE A 81 -1.16 14.21 4.72
CA ILE A 81 -0.83 13.57 6.00
C ILE A 81 0.61 13.92 6.42
N GLY A 82 1.56 13.76 5.53
CA GLY A 82 2.97 13.98 5.81
C GLY A 82 3.31 15.44 6.18
N MET A 83 2.62 16.42 5.56
CA MET A 83 2.84 17.83 5.90
C MET A 83 2.38 18.21 7.33
N ARG A 84 1.61 17.34 7.98
CA ARG A 84 1.21 17.47 9.39
C ARG A 84 2.20 16.80 10.35
N GLY A 85 3.32 16.31 9.82
CA GLY A 85 4.35 15.65 10.62
C GLY A 85 4.07 14.19 10.95
N ILE A 86 3.02 13.61 10.34
CA ILE A 86 2.66 12.20 10.56
C ILE A 86 3.41 11.34 9.55
N PRO A 87 4.25 10.37 9.97
CA PRO A 87 4.90 9.41 9.09
C PRO A 87 3.88 8.63 8.25
N VAL A 88 4.16 8.48 6.96
CA VAL A 88 3.25 7.81 6.02
C VAL A 88 3.99 6.77 5.21
N VAL A 89 3.41 5.58 5.12
CA VAL A 89 3.84 4.54 4.17
C VAL A 89 2.76 4.36 3.11
N GLY A 90 3.15 4.48 1.85
CA GLY A 90 2.28 4.27 0.70
C GLY A 90 2.38 2.84 0.17
N LEU A 91 1.26 2.25 -0.22
CA LEU A 91 1.20 0.94 -0.88
C LEU A 91 0.48 1.08 -2.21
N SER A 92 1.14 0.65 -3.29
CA SER A 92 0.59 0.73 -4.64
C SER A 92 1.22 -0.35 -5.52
N PHE A 93 0.48 -0.90 -6.48
CA PHE A 93 1.04 -1.80 -7.49
C PHE A 93 1.77 -1.05 -8.63
N CYS A 94 1.81 0.26 -8.57
CA CYS A 94 2.51 1.12 -9.53
C CYS A 94 3.38 2.17 -8.81
N ALA A 95 3.94 1.83 -7.66
CA ALA A 95 4.73 2.76 -6.85
C ALA A 95 5.92 3.35 -7.63
N VAL A 96 6.59 2.55 -8.45
CA VAL A 96 7.71 3.00 -9.29
C VAL A 96 7.23 3.82 -10.49
N GLN A 97 6.26 3.31 -11.24
CA GLN A 97 5.73 3.98 -12.43
C GLN A 97 4.90 5.22 -12.08
N GLY A 98 4.15 5.16 -11.00
CA GLY A 98 3.36 6.28 -10.51
C GLY A 98 4.21 7.49 -10.12
N ALA A 99 5.43 7.26 -9.64
CA ALA A 99 6.39 8.33 -9.34
C ALA A 99 6.80 9.15 -10.58
N LEU A 100 6.66 8.59 -11.78
CA LEU A 100 6.88 9.31 -13.04
C LEU A 100 5.71 10.26 -13.37
N VAL A 101 4.53 10.03 -12.81
CA VAL A 101 3.33 10.83 -13.05
C VAL A 101 3.20 11.94 -12.02
N VAL A 102 3.31 11.60 -10.75
CA VAL A 102 3.20 12.54 -9.64
C VAL A 102 3.95 12.01 -8.43
N GLY A 103 4.69 12.87 -7.77
CA GLY A 103 5.40 12.56 -6.55
C GLY A 103 5.58 13.80 -5.68
N ASN A 104 5.86 13.58 -4.41
CA ASN A 104 6.18 14.64 -3.46
C ASN A 104 7.19 14.15 -2.42
N LYS A 105 7.72 15.06 -1.63
CA LYS A 105 8.77 14.77 -0.64
C LYS A 105 8.36 13.84 0.50
N TYR A 106 7.08 13.60 0.68
CA TYR A 106 6.55 12.72 1.72
C TYR A 106 6.35 11.27 1.25
N MET A 107 6.55 11.00 -0.04
CA MET A 107 6.52 9.66 -0.63
C MET A 107 7.87 8.94 -0.51
N GLN A 108 8.47 8.99 0.67
CA GLN A 108 9.78 8.38 0.93
C GLN A 108 9.66 6.87 1.18
N TYR A 109 8.57 6.46 1.78
CA TYR A 109 8.32 5.08 2.19
C TYR A 109 7.21 4.49 1.35
N MET A 110 7.59 3.66 0.39
CA MET A 110 6.66 3.08 -0.58
C MET A 110 6.86 1.58 -0.68
N VAL A 111 5.76 0.85 -0.63
CA VAL A 111 5.71 -0.59 -0.92
C VAL A 111 5.04 -0.80 -2.27
N ASP A 112 5.78 -1.35 -3.22
CA ASP A 112 5.23 -1.77 -4.50
C ASP A 112 4.77 -3.23 -4.39
N ASN A 113 3.48 -3.47 -4.54
CA ASN A 113 2.89 -4.80 -4.48
C ASN A 113 2.66 -5.42 -5.87
N ASN A 114 3.22 -4.83 -6.92
CA ASN A 114 3.21 -5.41 -8.25
C ASN A 114 4.12 -6.65 -8.30
N LYS A 115 3.55 -7.76 -8.72
CA LYS A 115 4.23 -9.06 -8.85
C LYS A 115 4.35 -9.50 -10.31
N SER A 116 4.13 -8.60 -11.26
CA SER A 116 4.29 -8.87 -12.67
C SER A 116 5.76 -9.09 -13.01
N GLU A 117 6.08 -10.18 -13.68
CA GLU A 117 7.45 -10.49 -14.15
C GLU A 117 8.00 -9.41 -15.10
N SER A 118 7.13 -8.77 -15.87
CA SER A 118 7.51 -7.68 -16.77
C SER A 118 7.75 -6.35 -16.04
N GLY A 119 7.43 -6.27 -14.76
CA GLY A 119 7.48 -5.03 -13.98
C GLY A 119 6.50 -3.96 -14.44
N ILE A 120 5.61 -4.31 -15.38
CA ILE A 120 4.62 -3.41 -15.95
C ILE A 120 3.33 -3.52 -15.14
N GLU A 121 2.69 -2.39 -14.93
CA GLU A 121 1.35 -2.35 -14.41
C GLU A 121 0.41 -3.19 -15.28
N ASN A 122 -0.39 -4.01 -14.66
CA ASN A 122 -1.44 -4.77 -15.33
C ASN A 122 -2.65 -4.90 -14.42
N GLU A 123 -3.79 -5.20 -15.01
CA GLU A 123 -5.06 -5.35 -14.29
C GLU A 123 -5.29 -6.77 -13.73
N VAL A 124 -4.29 -7.63 -13.80
CA VAL A 124 -4.41 -8.99 -13.27
C VAL A 124 -4.31 -8.94 -11.75
N LEU A 125 -5.42 -9.20 -11.07
CA LEU A 125 -5.51 -9.14 -9.61
C LEU A 125 -4.44 -9.99 -8.92
N GLY A 126 -4.17 -11.20 -9.42
CA GLY A 126 -3.13 -12.06 -8.86
C GLY A 126 -1.71 -11.49 -8.89
N CYS A 127 -1.45 -10.52 -9.78
CA CYS A 127 -0.17 -9.81 -9.84
C CYS A 127 -0.12 -8.58 -8.93
N ASN A 128 -1.27 -8.07 -8.49
CA ASN A 128 -1.39 -6.78 -7.81
C ASN A 128 -2.01 -6.90 -6.42
N THR A 129 -2.40 -8.09 -6.01
CA THR A 129 -3.05 -8.28 -4.72
C THR A 129 -2.05 -8.14 -3.59
N LEU A 130 -2.43 -7.38 -2.58
CA LEU A 130 -1.67 -7.26 -1.34
C LEU A 130 -1.63 -8.60 -0.62
N CYS A 131 -0.45 -9.06 -0.27
CA CYS A 131 -0.21 -10.27 0.52
C CYS A 131 0.28 -9.93 1.92
N GLN A 132 0.32 -10.90 2.81
CA GLN A 132 0.81 -10.73 4.16
C GLN A 132 2.25 -10.18 4.19
N GLU A 133 3.11 -10.64 3.30
CA GLU A 133 4.50 -10.17 3.19
C GLU A 133 4.59 -8.65 2.99
N GLU A 134 3.79 -8.08 2.10
CA GLU A 134 3.77 -6.63 1.90
C GLU A 134 3.17 -5.90 3.12
N GLY A 135 2.18 -6.51 3.79
CA GLY A 135 1.62 -5.97 5.03
C GLY A 135 2.65 -5.88 6.14
N ILE A 136 3.39 -6.96 6.40
CA ILE A 136 4.47 -7.00 7.40
C ILE A 136 5.56 -5.99 7.06
N ARG A 137 5.98 -5.93 5.80
CA ARG A 137 7.01 -5.00 5.35
C ARG A 137 6.57 -3.54 5.51
N ALA A 138 5.33 -3.22 5.15
CA ALA A 138 4.78 -1.88 5.32
C ALA A 138 4.72 -1.48 6.80
N LEU A 139 4.30 -2.40 7.66
CA LEU A 139 4.22 -2.16 9.09
C LEU A 139 5.61 -1.94 9.71
N ALA A 140 6.59 -2.77 9.37
CA ALA A 140 7.97 -2.60 9.82
C ALA A 140 8.55 -1.24 9.36
N MET A 141 8.25 -0.86 8.12
CA MET A 141 8.68 0.44 7.56
C MET A 141 8.02 1.62 8.29
N LEU A 142 6.74 1.51 8.64
CA LEU A 142 6.05 2.55 9.40
C LEU A 142 6.62 2.69 10.81
N LYS A 143 6.85 1.57 11.50
CA LYS A 143 7.49 1.57 12.84
C LYS A 143 8.85 2.24 12.81
N ALA A 144 9.70 1.89 11.84
CA ALA A 144 11.01 2.52 11.65
C ALA A 144 10.87 4.04 11.39
N ALA A 145 9.93 4.44 10.55
CA ALA A 145 9.66 5.86 10.27
C ALA A 145 9.18 6.62 11.51
N MET A 146 8.31 6.02 12.32
CA MET A 146 7.84 6.60 13.60
C MET A 146 8.99 6.74 14.61
N ALA A 147 9.90 5.76 14.64
CA ALA A 147 11.11 5.80 15.47
C ALA A 147 12.18 6.79 14.97
N GLY A 148 12.00 7.39 13.80
CA GLY A 148 12.98 8.26 13.17
C GLY A 148 14.20 7.51 12.62
N GLU A 149 14.08 6.22 12.38
CA GLU A 149 15.14 5.39 11.82
C GLU A 149 15.22 5.55 10.31
N GLU A 150 16.43 5.44 9.77
CA GLU A 150 16.66 5.47 8.32
C GLU A 150 16.24 4.13 7.69
N VAL A 151 15.23 4.17 6.82
CA VAL A 151 14.85 3.03 5.99
C VAL A 151 15.63 3.08 4.68
N LYS A 152 16.51 2.10 4.47
CA LYS A 152 17.29 2.03 3.25
C LYS A 152 16.42 1.74 2.04
N ALA A 153 16.65 2.47 0.95
CA ALA A 153 16.03 2.20 -0.32
C ALA A 153 16.42 0.80 -0.83
N ALA A 154 15.45 0.07 -1.35
CA ALA A 154 15.71 -1.20 -2.02
C ALA A 154 16.55 -0.98 -3.28
N GLU A 155 17.39 -1.96 -3.64
CA GLU A 155 18.06 -1.94 -4.93
C GLU A 155 17.04 -1.93 -6.07
N LYS A 156 17.21 -0.98 -7.00
CA LYS A 156 16.32 -0.83 -8.17
C LYS A 156 16.59 -1.88 -9.27
N LYS A 157 16.79 -3.12 -8.89
CA LYS A 157 16.94 -4.23 -9.82
C LYS A 157 15.78 -5.18 -9.67
N TRP A 158 15.14 -5.47 -10.80
CA TRP A 158 14.16 -6.53 -10.82
C TRP A 158 14.86 -7.87 -10.51
N ASN A 159 14.33 -8.58 -9.55
CA ASN A 159 14.79 -9.90 -9.14
C ASN A 159 13.57 -10.81 -9.04
N PRO A 160 13.49 -11.92 -9.81
CA PRO A 160 12.36 -12.85 -9.76
C PRO A 160 12.16 -13.46 -8.36
N ASN A 161 13.21 -13.51 -7.57
CA ASN A 161 13.19 -14.07 -6.23
C ASN A 161 12.97 -13.01 -5.13
N VAL A 162 12.66 -11.76 -5.48
CA VAL A 162 12.55 -10.68 -4.49
C VAL A 162 11.55 -11.01 -3.39
N LYS A 163 10.43 -11.64 -3.74
CA LYS A 163 9.39 -12.01 -2.77
C LYS A 163 9.90 -13.07 -1.78
N SER A 164 10.50 -14.16 -2.26
CA SER A 164 11.06 -15.20 -1.39
C SER A 164 12.20 -14.67 -0.53
N THR A 165 13.08 -13.86 -1.10
CA THR A 165 14.16 -13.21 -0.36
C THR A 165 13.64 -12.28 0.73
N ASN A 166 12.62 -11.48 0.44
CA ASN A 166 11.99 -10.61 1.43
C ASN A 166 11.31 -11.40 2.55
N VAL A 167 10.60 -12.48 2.21
CA VAL A 167 9.98 -13.39 3.19
C VAL A 167 11.05 -13.96 4.13
N GLU A 168 12.13 -14.50 3.58
CA GLU A 168 13.23 -15.05 4.39
C GLU A 168 13.85 -14.01 5.32
N LEU A 169 14.08 -12.79 4.84
CA LEU A 169 14.62 -11.69 5.64
C LEU A 169 13.67 -11.26 6.76
N ILE A 170 12.37 -11.17 6.47
CA ILE A 170 11.35 -10.81 7.45
C ILE A 170 11.20 -11.91 8.49
N GLU A 171 11.12 -13.17 8.06
CA GLU A 171 11.08 -14.32 8.98
C GLU A 171 12.27 -14.35 9.93
N ALA A 172 13.46 -14.07 9.41
CA ALA A 172 14.66 -14.01 10.21
C ALA A 172 14.68 -12.84 11.22
N ALA A 173 14.14 -11.69 10.82
CA ALA A 173 14.07 -10.50 11.66
C ALA A 173 12.98 -10.58 12.74
N CYS A 174 11.80 -11.09 12.37
CA CYS A 174 10.62 -11.08 13.25
C CYS A 174 10.36 -12.41 13.96
N GLY A 175 11.04 -13.48 13.55
CA GLY A 175 10.81 -14.85 14.08
C GLY A 175 9.45 -15.43 13.68
N LYS A 176 8.66 -14.75 12.87
CA LYS A 176 7.37 -15.23 12.37
C LYS A 176 7.56 -16.05 11.10
N LYS A 177 6.82 -17.15 10.99
CA LYS A 177 6.68 -17.89 9.74
C LYS A 177 5.57 -17.27 8.89
N ILE A 178 5.87 -17.01 7.60
CA ILE A 178 4.92 -16.45 6.65
C ILE A 178 4.43 -17.58 5.74
N GLU A 179 3.16 -17.91 5.83
CA GLU A 179 2.51 -18.78 4.84
C GLU A 179 2.15 -17.97 3.60
N LEU A 180 2.82 -18.28 2.50
CA LEU A 180 2.45 -17.77 1.17
C LEU A 180 1.33 -18.63 0.62
N VAL A 181 0.11 -18.35 1.01
CA VAL A 181 -1.10 -18.97 0.45
C VAL A 181 -1.62 -18.14 -0.70
N ASP A 182 -2.34 -18.77 -1.62
CA ASP A 182 -3.10 -18.04 -2.64
C ASP A 182 -4.05 -17.08 -1.93
N ASN A 183 -4.01 -15.82 -2.35
CA ASN A 183 -4.84 -14.81 -1.71
C ASN A 183 -6.31 -15.09 -2.02
N GLU A 184 -7.08 -15.47 -1.01
CA GLU A 184 -8.53 -15.73 -1.13
C GLU A 184 -9.31 -14.51 -1.67
N GLN A 185 -8.71 -13.33 -1.61
CA GLN A 185 -9.27 -12.08 -2.11
C GLN A 185 -9.06 -11.92 -3.62
N SER A 186 -8.21 -12.72 -4.24
CA SER A 186 -8.07 -12.79 -5.69
C SER A 186 -9.34 -13.39 -6.27
N LEU A 187 -10.28 -12.55 -6.65
CA LEU A 187 -11.44 -13.02 -7.38
C LEU A 187 -11.00 -13.57 -8.74
N PRO A 188 -11.42 -14.79 -9.10
CA PRO A 188 -11.13 -15.29 -10.41
C PRO A 188 -11.66 -14.32 -11.47
N MET A 189 -10.86 -14.08 -12.51
CA MET A 189 -11.27 -13.24 -13.62
C MET A 189 -12.58 -13.77 -14.18
N SER A 190 -13.57 -12.90 -14.40
CA SER A 190 -14.84 -13.32 -14.99
C SER A 190 -14.59 -13.92 -16.37
N GLN A 191 -15.39 -14.92 -16.75
CA GLN A 191 -15.27 -15.57 -18.05
C GLN A 191 -15.34 -14.56 -19.19
N LYS A 192 -16.21 -13.57 -19.10
CA LYS A 192 -16.36 -12.48 -20.06
C LYS A 192 -15.09 -11.61 -20.18
N ARG A 193 -14.32 -11.52 -19.14
CA ARG A 193 -13.04 -10.77 -19.12
C ARG A 193 -11.91 -11.63 -19.67
N LYS A 194 -11.90 -12.94 -19.38
CA LYS A 194 -10.98 -13.90 -20.01
C LYS A 194 -11.13 -13.92 -21.54
N GLU A 195 -12.37 -14.05 -22.02
CA GLU A 195 -12.68 -14.06 -23.46
C GLU A 195 -12.30 -12.75 -24.20
N LYS A 196 -12.09 -11.66 -23.46
CA LYS A 196 -11.65 -10.38 -24.02
C LYS A 196 -10.13 -10.24 -24.11
N TYR A 197 -9.38 -10.91 -23.23
CA TYR A 197 -7.93 -10.74 -23.08
C TYR A 197 -7.12 -11.99 -23.44
N ASP A 198 -7.74 -13.14 -23.72
CA ASP A 198 -7.16 -14.30 -24.38
C ASP A 198 -7.27 -14.15 -25.92
#